data_82b9057d7fa21ffa6c4a734d90cea1dc
#
_entry.id   82b9057d7fa21ffa6c4a734d90cea1dc
#
_cell.length_a   1.000
_cell.length_b   1.000
_cell.length_c   1.000
_cell.angle_alpha   90.00
_cell.angle_beta   90.00
_cell.angle_gamma   90.00
#
_symmetry.space_group_name_H-M   'P 1'
#
loop_
_entity.id
_entity.type
_entity.pdbx_description
1 polymer ?
#
loop_
_entity_poly.entity_id
_entity_poly.type
_entity_poly.pdbx_seq_one_letter_code
_entity_poly.pdbx_strand_id
1 'polypeptide(L)'
;LEKIVTQIAAELKVRPAQVHAAVALLDGGATVPFIARYRKEATDGLDDVQLRELQARLDYLRELEQRRDAVLRSIEEQGKL
;
A
#
# COMPACT_ATOMS: atom_id res chain seq x y z
N LEU A 1 3.34 -4.41 -6.60
CA LEU A 1 3.34 -3.35 -5.58
C LEU A 1 3.40 -1.95 -6.19
N GLU A 2 4.12 -1.78 -7.29
CA GLU A 2 4.23 -0.45 -7.90
C GLU A 2 2.90 0.10 -8.38
N LYS A 3 2.02 -0.74 -8.91
CA LYS A 3 0.68 -0.31 -9.30
C LYS A 3 -0.10 0.21 -8.10
N ILE A 4 0.00 -0.48 -6.97
CA ILE A 4 -0.67 -0.10 -5.73
C ILE A 4 -0.12 1.23 -5.24
N VAL A 5 1.21 1.38 -5.22
CA VAL A 5 1.87 2.61 -4.79
C VAL A 5 1.44 3.79 -5.66
N THR A 6 1.45 3.63 -6.98
CA THR A 6 1.06 4.67 -7.91
C THR A 6 -0.41 5.07 -7.73
N GLN A 7 -1.27 4.08 -7.55
CA GLN A 7 -2.70 4.33 -7.35
C GLN A 7 -2.95 5.10 -6.05
N ILE A 8 -2.33 4.69 -4.95
CA ILE A 8 -2.48 5.36 -3.66
C ILE A 8 -1.95 6.79 -3.75
N ALA A 9 -0.80 6.98 -4.38
CA ALA A 9 -0.22 8.31 -4.55
C ALA A 9 -1.18 9.25 -5.29
N ALA A 10 -1.82 8.76 -6.35
CA ALA A 10 -2.80 9.55 -7.09
C ALA A 10 -4.04 9.86 -6.24
N GLU A 11 -4.51 8.89 -5.47
CA GLU A 11 -5.69 9.06 -4.61
C GLU A 11 -5.44 10.08 -3.49
N LEU A 12 -4.28 10.01 -2.87
CA LEU A 12 -3.92 10.92 -1.78
C LEU A 12 -3.29 12.22 -2.25
N LYS A 13 -3.05 12.34 -3.54
CA LYS A 13 -2.40 13.54 -4.15
C LYS A 13 -1.02 13.80 -3.56
N VAL A 14 -0.25 12.72 -3.40
CA VAL A 14 1.12 12.77 -2.92
C VAL A 14 2.03 12.08 -3.93
N ARG A 15 3.33 12.18 -3.71
CA ARG A 15 4.29 11.58 -4.63
C ARG A 15 4.41 10.07 -4.39
N PRO A 16 4.63 9.27 -5.44
CA PRO A 16 4.84 7.83 -5.27
C PRO A 16 5.98 7.50 -4.31
N ALA A 17 7.04 8.30 -4.28
CA ALA A 17 8.16 8.10 -3.35
C ALA A 17 7.72 8.18 -1.89
N GLN A 18 6.78 9.08 -1.57
CA GLN A 18 6.23 9.19 -0.22
C GLN A 18 5.45 7.94 0.16
N VAL A 19 4.62 7.45 -0.74
CA VAL A 19 3.85 6.23 -0.51
C VAL A 19 4.78 5.03 -0.34
N HIS A 20 5.79 4.93 -1.19
CA HIS A 20 6.76 3.83 -1.14
C HIS A 20 7.49 3.79 0.21
N ALA A 21 7.93 4.94 0.69
CA ALA A 21 8.60 5.04 1.99
C ALA A 21 7.67 4.62 3.12
N ALA A 22 6.41 5.08 3.11
CA ALA A 22 5.43 4.72 4.12
C ALA A 22 5.12 3.22 4.10
N VAL A 23 4.96 2.63 2.91
CA VAL A 23 4.72 1.20 2.77
C VAL A 23 5.89 0.39 3.34
N ALA A 24 7.11 0.79 3.04
CA ALA A 24 8.30 0.11 3.55
C ALA A 24 8.34 0.14 5.08
N LEU A 25 8.00 1.27 5.69
CA LEU A 25 7.97 1.41 7.15
C LEU A 25 6.86 0.55 7.77
N LEU A 26 5.68 0.55 7.17
CA LEU A 26 4.55 -0.27 7.64
C LEU A 26 4.87 -1.75 7.55
N ASP A 27 5.45 -2.19 6.45
CA ASP A 27 5.85 -3.58 6.26
C ASP A 27 6.96 -3.99 7.22
N GLY A 28 7.78 -3.04 7.66
CA GLY A 28 8.81 -3.27 8.67
C GLY A 28 8.28 -3.33 10.10
N GLY A 29 6.97 -3.15 10.29
CA GLY A 29 6.34 -3.24 11.60
C GLY A 29 6.05 -1.91 12.27
N ALA A 30 6.34 -0.79 11.61
CA ALA A 30 6.04 0.53 12.16
C ALA A 30 4.52 0.78 12.14
N THR A 31 4.04 1.52 13.14
CA THR A 31 2.63 1.91 13.20
C THR A 31 2.44 3.29 12.59
N VAL A 32 1.21 3.61 12.21
CA VAL A 32 0.87 4.95 11.69
C VAL A 32 1.27 6.05 12.67
N PRO A 33 0.90 5.98 13.98
CA PRO A 33 1.32 7.01 14.93
C PRO A 33 2.84 7.16 15.03
N PHE A 34 3.57 6.05 14.99
CA PHE A 34 5.02 6.08 15.05
C PHE A 34 5.61 6.79 13.85
N ILE A 35 5.13 6.47 12.65
CA ILE A 35 5.61 7.08 11.41
C ILE A 35 5.32 8.58 11.40
N ALA A 36 4.10 8.95 11.77
CA ALA A 36 3.68 10.35 11.80
C ALA A 36 4.52 11.18 12.77
N ARG A 37 4.95 10.58 13.86
CA ARG A 37 5.68 11.28 14.91
C ARG A 37 7.20 11.23 14.74
N TYR A 38 7.74 10.07 14.37
CA TYR A 38 9.18 9.84 14.40
C TYR A 38 9.82 9.61 13.03
N ARG A 39 9.02 9.41 11.99
CA ARG A 39 9.52 9.17 10.63
C ARG A 39 8.92 10.12 9.61
N LYS A 40 8.62 11.32 10.04
CA LYS A 40 8.01 12.32 9.18
C LYS A 40 8.92 12.69 8.00
N GLU A 41 10.21 12.77 8.26
CA GLU A 41 11.19 13.08 7.22
C GLU A 41 11.30 11.95 6.19
N ALA A 42 11.12 10.70 6.59
CA ALA A 42 11.18 9.57 5.68
C ALA A 42 10.01 9.56 4.69
N THR A 43 8.85 10.04 5.12
CA THR A 43 7.65 10.11 4.29
C THR A 43 7.42 11.50 3.69
N ASP A 44 8.39 12.40 3.86
CA ASP A 44 8.33 13.77 3.36
C ASP A 44 7.08 14.52 3.83
N GLY A 45 6.75 14.35 5.10
CA GLY A 45 5.70 15.13 5.76
C GLY A 45 4.31 14.55 5.73
N LEU A 46 4.14 13.26 5.48
CA LEU A 46 2.81 12.65 5.58
C LEU A 46 2.32 12.69 7.03
N ASP A 47 1.10 13.19 7.23
CA ASP A 47 0.49 13.25 8.55
C ASP A 47 -0.24 11.94 8.89
N ASP A 48 -0.79 11.86 10.10
CA ASP A 48 -1.46 10.65 10.56
C ASP A 48 -2.72 10.34 9.75
N VAL A 49 -3.46 11.34 9.31
CA VAL A 49 -4.65 11.15 8.48
C VAL A 49 -4.27 10.54 7.15
N GLN A 50 -3.26 11.12 6.48
CA GLN A 50 -2.77 10.60 5.20
C GLN A 50 -2.23 9.17 5.35
N LEU A 51 -1.49 8.90 6.42
CA LEU A 51 -0.96 7.57 6.67
C LEU A 51 -2.04 6.55 6.96
N ARG A 52 -3.10 6.93 7.67
CA ARG A 52 -4.24 6.04 7.92
C ARG A 52 -4.97 5.69 6.62
N GLU A 53 -5.21 6.68 5.79
CA GLU A 53 -5.83 6.45 4.48
C GLU A 53 -4.95 5.56 3.62
N LEU A 54 -3.66 5.83 3.61
CA LEU A 54 -2.68 5.03 2.88
C LEU A 54 -2.72 3.58 3.34
N GLN A 55 -2.71 3.35 4.64
CA GLN A 55 -2.74 1.99 5.20
C GLN A 55 -4.04 1.27 4.83
N ALA A 56 -5.17 1.94 4.97
CA ALA A 56 -6.46 1.36 4.63
C ALA A 56 -6.54 0.99 3.15
N ARG A 57 -6.08 1.88 2.27
CA ARG A 57 -6.07 1.60 0.83
C ARG A 57 -5.08 0.51 0.47
N LEU A 58 -3.91 0.50 1.12
CA LEU A 58 -2.91 -0.52 0.91
C LEU A 58 -3.45 -1.91 1.24
N ASP A 59 -4.07 -2.05 2.39
CA ASP A 59 -4.65 -3.33 2.82
C ASP A 59 -5.74 -3.78 1.87
N TYR A 60 -6.62 -2.87 1.47
CA TYR A 60 -7.71 -3.17 0.54
C TYR A 60 -7.18 -3.61 -0.83
N LEU A 61 -6.23 -2.85 -1.38
CA LEU A 61 -5.71 -3.13 -2.72
C LEU A 61 -4.87 -4.42 -2.74
N ARG A 62 -4.12 -4.69 -1.68
CA ARG A 62 -3.39 -5.94 -1.54
C ARG A 62 -4.32 -7.14 -1.48
N GLU A 63 -5.38 -7.03 -0.71
CA GLU A 63 -6.38 -8.10 -0.62
C GLU A 63 -7.05 -8.33 -1.96
N LEU A 64 -7.41 -7.26 -2.64
CA LEU A 64 -8.03 -7.34 -3.97
C LEU A 64 -7.10 -8.03 -4.97
N GLU A 65 -5.83 -7.68 -4.95
CA GLU A 65 -4.83 -8.28 -5.83
C GLU A 65 -4.64 -9.76 -5.53
N GLN A 66 -4.60 -10.16 -4.26
CA GLN A 66 -4.50 -11.55 -3.87
C GLN A 66 -5.70 -12.36 -4.33
N ARG A 67 -6.90 -11.83 -4.20
CA ARG A 67 -8.12 -12.48 -4.69
C ARG A 67 -8.10 -12.66 -6.19
N ARG A 68 -7.64 -11.64 -6.89
CA ARG A 68 -7.51 -11.68 -8.35
C ARG A 68 -6.54 -12.76 -8.80
N ASP A 69 -5.39 -12.83 -8.15
CA ASP A 69 -4.39 -13.85 -8.44
C ASP A 69 -4.91 -15.26 -8.14
N ALA A 70 -5.62 -15.43 -7.04
CA ALA A 70 -6.21 -16.72 -6.68
C ALA A 70 -7.23 -17.18 -7.72
N VAL A 71 -8.08 -16.28 -8.19
CA VAL A 71 -9.07 -16.58 -9.23
C VAL A 71 -8.38 -16.96 -10.54
N LEU A 72 -7.36 -16.22 -10.94
CA LEU A 72 -6.63 -16.50 -12.17
C LEU A 72 -5.93 -17.85 -12.11
N ARG A 73 -5.33 -18.21 -10.97
CA ARG A 73 -4.72 -19.51 -10.79
C ARG A 73 -5.74 -20.64 -10.89
N SER A 74 -6.89 -20.46 -10.27
CA SER A 74 -7.97 -21.43 -10.32
C SER A 74 -8.42 -21.68 -11.75
N ILE A 75 -8.57 -20.62 -12.54
CA ILE A 75 -8.96 -20.71 -13.95
C ILE A 75 -7.88 -21.45 -14.76
N GLU A 76 -6.62 -21.15 -14.53
CA GLU A 76 -5.51 -21.82 -15.22
C GLU A 76 -5.47 -23.31 -14.91
N GLU A 77 -5.65 -23.69 -13.66
CA GLU A 77 -5.68 -25.09 -13.25
C GLU A 77 -6.84 -25.83 -13.90
N GLN A 78 -8.01 -25.22 -13.97
CA GLN A 78 -9.17 -25.81 -14.62
C GLN A 78 -9.05 -25.86 -16.13
N GLY A 79 -8.30 -24.94 -16.72
CA GLY A 79 -8.10 -24.86 -18.16
C GLY A 79 -7.09 -25.87 -18.71
N LYS A 80 -6.41 -26.60 -17.85
CA LYS A 80 -5.40 -27.58 -18.24
C LYS A 80 -5.98 -28.97 -18.54
N LEU A 81 -7.02 -29.01 -19.23
CA LEU A 81 -7.61 -30.32 -19.59
C LEU A 81 -6.87 -31.02 -20.71
#